data_6cb6870afac5eedb041eeaa8f9a5c37b
#
_entry.id   6cb6870afac5eedb041eeaa8f9a5c37b
#
_cell.length_a   1.000
_cell.length_b   1.000
_cell.length_c   1.000
_cell.angle_alpha   90.00
_cell.angle_beta   90.00
_cell.angle_gamma   90.00
#
_symmetry.space_group_name_H-M   'P 1'
#
loop_
_entity.id
_entity.type
_entity.pdbx_description
1 polymer ?
#
loop_
_entity_poly.entity_id
_entity_poly.type
_entity_poly.pdbx_seq_one_letter_code
_entity_poly.pdbx_strand_id
1 'polypeptide(L)'
;MEKLNNPSEFSLIFKYALKDLSRNYHKISSIIVTLFISLFILSAIFTIEDSLKKELNDNAKALLGGDLEIDYNRNQGNLDLVNQVKEFATVSQMIEFSTMLSTTAREKNKSLFTRIKTVDEKYPLYGNVVYEPIGAYERMQKEPNTILINESLSKNLNIKINELVKVQDQNFTVIGIIKSVPDVSGFVAFGDWALAGKQTLEILKLNGIGSFLNYEYKVKFNENDKPEEIEQRIEEIFKDDQKVKLRYPENSASGIKRIINNFSQFLSLVSISAMLIAGIGIANTLLSLLIKTTCR
;
A
#
# COMPACT_ATOMS: atom_id res chain seq x y z
N MET A 1 -48.05 -29.28 29.56
CA MET A 1 -46.62 -29.45 29.20
C MET A 1 -46.24 -30.90 29.53
N GLU A 2 -46.50 -31.81 28.61
CA GLU A 2 -46.24 -33.22 28.76
C GLU A 2 -44.77 -33.48 28.38
N LYS A 3 -44.03 -34.11 29.27
CA LYS A 3 -42.61 -34.42 29.11
C LYS A 3 -42.42 -35.48 28.02
N LEU A 4 -41.87 -35.05 26.91
CA LEU A 4 -41.25 -35.95 25.93
C LEU A 4 -40.04 -36.66 26.57
N ASN A 5 -40.25 -37.76 27.22
CA ASN A 5 -39.23 -38.50 27.97
C ASN A 5 -39.20 -39.97 27.61
N ASN A 6 -39.36 -40.28 26.33
CA ASN A 6 -39.27 -41.68 25.87
C ASN A 6 -38.15 -41.78 24.79
N PRO A 7 -37.03 -42.47 25.05
CA PRO A 7 -35.92 -42.57 24.12
C PRO A 7 -36.31 -43.25 22.78
N SER A 8 -37.39 -43.98 22.72
CA SER A 8 -37.95 -44.58 21.53
C SER A 8 -38.62 -43.56 20.60
N GLU A 9 -39.27 -42.49 21.15
CA GLU A 9 -39.89 -41.41 20.37
C GLU A 9 -38.83 -40.50 19.71
N PHE A 10 -37.76 -40.23 20.42
CA PHE A 10 -36.64 -39.44 19.86
C PHE A 10 -35.97 -40.16 18.68
N SER A 11 -35.79 -41.45 18.79
CA SER A 11 -35.27 -42.31 17.71
C SER A 11 -36.21 -42.35 16.50
N LEU A 12 -37.51 -42.40 16.71
CA LEU A 12 -38.51 -42.34 15.66
C LEU A 12 -38.56 -40.99 14.96
N ILE A 13 -38.59 -39.86 15.74
CA ILE A 13 -38.55 -38.51 15.21
C ILE A 13 -37.29 -38.30 14.38
N PHE A 14 -36.14 -38.76 14.87
CA PHE A 14 -34.85 -38.65 14.15
C PHE A 14 -34.84 -39.43 12.86
N LYS A 15 -35.42 -40.64 12.84
CA LYS A 15 -35.54 -41.50 11.65
C LYS A 15 -36.48 -40.90 10.60
N TYR A 16 -37.60 -40.28 11.02
CA TYR A 16 -38.48 -39.55 10.10
C TYR A 16 -37.86 -38.28 9.58
N ALA A 17 -37.12 -37.52 10.38
CA ALA A 17 -36.40 -36.35 9.97
C ALA A 17 -35.32 -36.68 8.91
N LEU A 18 -34.54 -37.74 9.15
CA LEU A 18 -33.56 -38.22 8.17
C LEU A 18 -34.19 -38.68 6.84
N LYS A 19 -35.35 -39.32 6.88
CA LYS A 19 -36.07 -39.76 5.69
C LYS A 19 -36.65 -38.57 4.91
N ASP A 20 -37.07 -37.53 5.58
CA ASP A 20 -37.59 -36.32 4.95
C ASP A 20 -36.44 -35.44 4.40
N LEU A 21 -35.30 -35.43 5.07
CA LEU A 21 -34.07 -34.84 4.56
C LEU A 21 -33.65 -35.52 3.23
N SER A 22 -33.66 -36.84 3.19
CA SER A 22 -33.25 -37.58 1.98
C SER A 22 -34.23 -37.37 0.81
N ARG A 23 -35.50 -37.10 1.08
CA ARG A 23 -36.53 -36.85 0.05
C ARG A 23 -36.52 -35.44 -0.53
N ASN A 24 -36.02 -34.47 0.25
CA ASN A 24 -35.90 -33.05 -0.15
C ASN A 24 -34.45 -32.59 -0.31
N TYR A 25 -33.51 -33.55 -0.55
CA TYR A 25 -32.10 -33.29 -0.51
C TYR A 25 -31.64 -32.14 -1.48
N HIS A 26 -32.27 -32.01 -2.65
CA HIS A 26 -31.93 -30.95 -3.58
C HIS A 26 -32.14 -29.53 -3.02
N LYS A 27 -33.25 -29.28 -2.28
CA LYS A 27 -33.51 -28.00 -1.68
C LYS A 27 -32.57 -27.71 -0.52
N ILE A 28 -32.35 -28.71 0.33
CA ILE A 28 -31.48 -28.62 1.51
C ILE A 28 -30.01 -28.50 1.07
N SER A 29 -29.60 -29.26 0.07
CA SER A 29 -28.25 -29.16 -0.51
C SER A 29 -27.97 -27.74 -1.04
N SER A 30 -28.91 -27.12 -1.75
CA SER A 30 -28.74 -25.73 -2.24
C SER A 30 -28.49 -24.75 -1.12
N ILE A 31 -29.24 -24.88 0.00
CA ILE A 31 -29.06 -24.02 1.17
C ILE A 31 -27.71 -24.25 1.85
N ILE A 32 -27.33 -25.51 2.04
CA ILE A 32 -26.03 -25.87 2.64
C ILE A 32 -24.89 -25.36 1.79
N VAL A 33 -24.96 -25.51 0.45
CA VAL A 33 -23.94 -25.00 -0.49
C VAL A 33 -23.85 -23.48 -0.39
N THR A 34 -24.97 -22.77 -0.35
CA THR A 34 -24.96 -21.30 -0.21
C THR A 34 -24.33 -20.85 1.11
N LEU A 35 -24.66 -21.49 2.22
CA LEU A 35 -24.03 -21.21 3.51
C LEU A 35 -22.55 -21.50 3.50
N PHE A 36 -22.17 -22.66 2.96
CA PHE A 36 -20.76 -23.05 2.87
C PHE A 36 -19.95 -22.05 2.04
N ILE A 37 -20.48 -21.64 0.88
CA ILE A 37 -19.82 -20.64 0.02
C ILE A 37 -19.70 -19.30 0.76
N SER A 38 -20.75 -18.86 1.46
CA SER A 38 -20.72 -17.58 2.23
C SER A 38 -19.68 -17.61 3.34
N LEU A 39 -19.62 -18.70 4.11
CA LEU A 39 -18.62 -18.89 5.16
C LEU A 39 -17.20 -19.00 4.61
N PHE A 40 -17.04 -19.70 3.48
CA PHE A 40 -15.75 -19.85 2.81
C PHE A 40 -15.21 -18.50 2.32
N ILE A 41 -16.07 -17.69 1.67
CA ILE A 41 -15.71 -16.33 1.23
C ILE A 41 -15.31 -15.47 2.42
N LEU A 42 -16.09 -15.49 3.50
CA LEU A 42 -15.80 -14.73 4.71
C LEU A 42 -14.45 -15.12 5.32
N SER A 43 -14.19 -16.42 5.46
CA SER A 43 -12.92 -16.94 5.97
C SER A 43 -11.74 -16.57 5.06
N ALA A 44 -11.91 -16.67 3.73
CA ALA A 44 -10.88 -16.28 2.78
C ALA A 44 -10.53 -14.77 2.88
N ILE A 45 -11.54 -13.91 3.05
CA ILE A 45 -11.34 -12.46 3.23
C ILE A 45 -10.48 -12.18 4.45
N PHE A 46 -10.83 -12.74 5.61
CA PHE A 46 -10.06 -12.54 6.84
C PHE A 46 -8.63 -13.08 6.73
N THR A 47 -8.44 -14.24 6.09
CA THR A 47 -7.10 -14.80 5.88
C THR A 47 -6.24 -13.91 4.99
N ILE A 48 -6.81 -13.36 3.91
CA ILE A 48 -6.10 -12.44 3.02
C ILE A 48 -5.77 -11.13 3.76
N GLU A 49 -6.73 -10.58 4.53
CA GLU A 49 -6.52 -9.37 5.32
C GLU A 49 -5.37 -9.52 6.31
N ASP A 50 -5.35 -10.60 7.09
CA ASP A 50 -4.29 -10.89 8.06
C ASP A 50 -2.94 -11.07 7.37
N SER A 51 -2.90 -11.79 6.25
CA SER A 51 -1.68 -11.99 5.48
C SER A 51 -1.12 -10.67 4.94
N LEU A 52 -1.98 -9.80 4.38
CA LEU A 52 -1.58 -8.48 3.89
C LEU A 52 -1.10 -7.57 5.02
N LYS A 53 -1.80 -7.55 6.16
CA LYS A 53 -1.37 -6.76 7.32
C LYS A 53 -0.02 -7.22 7.86
N LYS A 54 0.20 -8.54 7.92
CA LYS A 54 1.48 -9.10 8.34
C LYS A 54 2.59 -8.70 7.38
N GLU A 55 2.40 -8.87 6.08
CA GLU A 55 3.37 -8.50 5.06
C GLU A 55 3.72 -7.00 5.11
N LEU A 56 2.70 -6.13 5.30
CA LEU A 56 2.93 -4.68 5.47
C LEU A 56 3.71 -4.34 6.74
N ASN A 57 3.50 -5.07 7.83
CA ASN A 57 4.23 -4.85 9.06
C ASN A 57 5.68 -5.38 8.97
N ASP A 58 5.87 -6.56 8.38
CA ASP A 58 7.19 -7.18 8.20
C ASP A 58 8.08 -6.32 7.30
N ASN A 59 7.49 -5.65 6.30
CA ASN A 59 8.18 -4.76 5.37
C ASN A 59 8.06 -3.27 5.73
N ALA A 60 7.58 -2.92 6.93
CA ALA A 60 7.26 -1.54 7.30
C ALA A 60 8.47 -0.59 7.19
N LYS A 61 9.66 -1.03 7.59
CA LYS A 61 10.90 -0.25 7.46
C LYS A 61 11.29 0.00 6.01
N ALA A 62 11.14 -1.00 5.15
CA ALA A 62 11.40 -0.85 3.72
C ALA A 62 10.36 0.08 3.06
N LEU A 63 9.08 -0.04 3.44
CA LEU A 63 8.00 0.82 2.95
C LEU A 63 8.14 2.28 3.41
N LEU A 64 8.69 2.52 4.59
CA LEU A 64 9.04 3.86 5.06
C LEU A 64 10.34 4.35 4.42
N GLY A 65 11.24 3.42 4.06
CA GLY A 65 12.61 3.70 3.61
C GLY A 65 13.58 4.01 4.74
N GLY A 66 13.19 3.74 6.01
CA GLY A 66 13.98 4.04 7.20
C GLY A 66 13.39 3.43 8.47
N ASP A 67 14.12 3.54 9.58
CA ASP A 67 13.61 3.28 10.93
C ASP A 67 12.74 4.44 11.42
N LEU A 68 12.97 5.64 10.88
CA LEU A 68 12.18 6.84 11.11
C LEU A 68 12.28 7.76 9.88
N GLU A 69 11.24 8.52 9.60
CA GLU A 69 11.22 9.56 8.57
C GLU A 69 10.92 10.92 9.20
N ILE A 70 11.74 11.90 8.85
CA ILE A 70 11.55 13.30 9.18
C ILE A 70 10.99 13.98 7.93
N ASP A 71 9.71 14.34 7.94
CA ASP A 71 8.99 14.91 6.79
C ASP A 71 8.73 16.41 7.00
N TYR A 72 9.23 17.21 6.07
CA TYR A 72 8.97 18.63 5.95
C TYR A 72 8.17 18.93 4.68
N ASN A 73 6.88 19.13 4.85
CA ASN A 73 6.00 19.45 3.73
C ASN A 73 6.23 20.89 3.26
N ARG A 74 6.63 21.06 2.01
CA ARG A 74 6.86 22.37 1.34
C ARG A 74 7.88 23.27 2.00
N ASN A 75 8.82 22.71 2.75
CA ASN A 75 9.84 23.44 3.46
C ASN A 75 11.10 22.58 3.58
N GLN A 76 12.27 23.19 3.45
CA GLN A 76 13.55 22.50 3.65
C GLN A 76 13.76 22.04 5.11
N GLY A 77 13.00 22.60 6.04
CA GLY A 77 13.14 22.33 7.45
C GLY A 77 14.36 23.00 8.08
N ASN A 78 14.58 22.66 9.33
CA ASN A 78 15.76 23.13 10.08
C ASN A 78 16.92 22.16 9.87
N LEU A 79 17.84 22.51 8.98
CA LEU A 79 19.01 21.70 8.66
C LEU A 79 19.93 21.44 9.86
N ASP A 80 19.98 22.35 10.82
CA ASP A 80 20.82 22.19 12.02
C ASP A 80 20.29 21.04 12.88
N LEU A 81 18.96 20.91 13.00
CA LEU A 81 18.35 19.79 13.72
C LEU A 81 18.57 18.45 12.97
N VAL A 82 18.43 18.45 11.65
CA VAL A 82 18.73 17.25 10.83
C VAL A 82 20.21 16.89 10.96
N ASN A 83 21.13 17.85 11.00
CA ASN A 83 22.56 17.58 11.16
C ASN A 83 22.88 16.99 12.54
N GLN A 84 22.19 17.38 13.60
CA GLN A 84 22.33 16.72 14.90
C GLN A 84 21.96 15.23 14.83
N VAL A 85 20.91 14.86 14.06
CA VAL A 85 20.56 13.45 13.88
C VAL A 85 21.65 12.69 13.11
N LYS A 86 22.32 13.33 12.14
CA LYS A 86 23.41 12.71 11.38
C LYS A 86 24.64 12.36 12.24
N GLU A 87 24.77 12.92 13.43
CA GLU A 87 25.87 12.62 14.36
C GLU A 87 25.77 11.20 14.94
N PHE A 88 24.55 10.67 15.08
CA PHE A 88 24.33 9.37 15.70
C PHE A 88 23.52 8.37 14.86
N ALA A 89 23.01 8.79 13.69
CA ALA A 89 22.27 7.92 12.79
C ALA A 89 22.65 8.19 11.32
N THR A 90 22.42 7.20 10.46
CA THR A 90 22.59 7.38 9.02
C THR A 90 21.33 8.05 8.45
N VAL A 91 21.51 9.21 7.82
CA VAL A 91 20.41 9.97 7.22
C VAL A 91 20.59 10.05 5.71
N SER A 92 19.55 9.71 4.95
CA SER A 92 19.44 9.92 3.51
C SER A 92 18.38 10.97 3.22
N GLN A 93 18.67 11.89 2.32
CA GLN A 93 17.78 12.97 1.91
C GLN A 93 17.07 12.61 0.61
N MET A 94 15.75 12.69 0.63
CA MET A 94 14.91 12.62 -0.55
C MET A 94 14.11 13.92 -0.69
N ILE A 95 14.01 14.45 -1.90
CA ILE A 95 13.21 15.64 -2.18
C ILE A 95 12.27 15.31 -3.31
N GLU A 96 10.99 15.56 -3.07
CA GLU A 96 9.93 15.29 -4.03
C GLU A 96 9.28 16.59 -4.50
N PHE A 97 9.06 16.68 -5.82
CA PHE A 97 8.30 17.76 -6.44
C PHE A 97 7.51 17.25 -7.63
N SER A 98 6.48 18.01 -7.99
CA SER A 98 5.63 17.69 -9.14
C SER A 98 5.81 18.74 -10.23
N THR A 99 5.95 18.28 -11.47
CA THR A 99 6.16 19.17 -12.63
C THR A 99 5.62 18.53 -13.90
N MET A 100 5.61 19.29 -15.00
CA MET A 100 5.30 18.75 -16.32
C MET A 100 6.56 18.12 -16.92
N LEU A 101 6.45 16.87 -17.33
CA LEU A 101 7.46 16.18 -18.12
C LEU A 101 6.93 15.99 -19.53
N SER A 102 7.70 16.44 -20.53
CA SER A 102 7.29 16.49 -21.91
C SER A 102 8.27 15.74 -22.81
N THR A 103 7.75 15.14 -23.88
CA THR A 103 8.59 14.54 -24.92
C THR A 103 9.23 15.65 -25.78
N THR A 104 10.49 15.47 -26.18
CA THR A 104 11.19 16.42 -27.06
C THR A 104 10.97 16.11 -28.53
N ALA A 105 10.52 14.91 -28.89
CA ALA A 105 10.27 14.50 -30.27
C ALA A 105 9.02 15.21 -30.83
N ARG A 106 9.16 15.96 -31.94
CA ARG A 106 8.10 16.74 -32.56
C ARG A 106 6.84 15.92 -32.92
N GLU A 107 7.02 14.65 -33.24
CA GLU A 107 5.91 13.74 -33.59
C GLU A 107 5.11 13.25 -32.37
N LYS A 108 5.69 13.27 -31.16
CA LYS A 108 5.05 12.75 -29.96
C LYS A 108 4.33 13.81 -29.13
N ASN A 109 4.80 15.04 -29.10
CA ASN A 109 4.30 16.25 -28.40
C ASN A 109 3.32 15.98 -27.21
N LYS A 110 3.74 15.08 -26.32
CA LYS A 110 2.96 14.70 -25.14
C LYS A 110 3.61 15.28 -23.90
N SER A 111 2.76 15.70 -22.96
CA SER A 111 3.18 16.19 -21.65
C SER A 111 2.32 15.54 -20.57
N LEU A 112 2.92 15.12 -19.47
CA LEU A 112 2.24 14.58 -18.32
C LEU A 112 2.71 15.28 -17.05
N PHE A 113 1.77 15.50 -16.14
CA PHE A 113 2.08 15.95 -14.80
C PHE A 113 2.69 14.78 -14.04
N THR A 114 3.95 14.92 -13.69
CA THR A 114 4.80 13.84 -13.19
C THR A 114 5.40 14.23 -11.86
N ARG A 115 5.50 13.29 -10.95
CA ARG A 115 6.22 13.44 -9.70
C ARG A 115 7.66 13.03 -9.88
N ILE A 116 8.60 13.89 -9.51
CA ILE A 116 10.03 13.60 -9.55
C ILE A 116 10.55 13.51 -8.13
N LYS A 117 11.22 12.40 -7.83
CA LYS A 117 11.95 12.19 -6.59
C LYS A 117 13.43 12.36 -6.87
N THR A 118 14.09 13.25 -6.14
CA THR A 118 15.55 13.34 -6.16
C THR A 118 16.11 12.70 -4.90
N VAL A 119 17.15 11.91 -5.05
CA VAL A 119 17.73 11.12 -3.97
C VAL A 119 19.23 11.37 -3.87
N ASP A 120 19.76 11.22 -2.67
CA ASP A 120 21.19 11.29 -2.40
C ASP A 120 21.88 9.93 -2.62
N GLU A 121 23.19 9.88 -2.42
CA GLU A 121 24.01 8.68 -2.64
C GLU A 121 23.75 7.55 -1.64
N LYS A 122 23.12 7.86 -0.50
CA LYS A 122 22.82 6.88 0.55
C LYS A 122 21.49 6.15 0.33
N TYR A 123 20.66 6.67 -0.57
CA TYR A 123 19.38 6.05 -0.91
C TYR A 123 19.57 4.78 -1.76
N PRO A 124 18.83 3.69 -1.53
CA PRO A 124 17.87 3.48 -0.43
C PRO A 124 18.58 2.95 0.84
N LEU A 125 18.09 3.33 2.03
CA LEU A 125 18.62 2.82 3.31
C LEU A 125 18.13 1.39 3.61
N TYR A 126 16.93 1.03 3.11
CA TYR A 126 16.31 -0.29 3.20
C TYR A 126 15.79 -0.73 1.85
N GLY A 127 15.84 -2.03 1.58
CA GLY A 127 15.39 -2.59 0.31
C GLY A 127 16.31 -2.27 -0.87
N ASN A 128 15.81 -2.48 -2.07
CA ASN A 128 16.57 -2.28 -3.32
C ASN A 128 15.71 -1.57 -4.37
N VAL A 129 16.34 -0.74 -5.18
CA VAL A 129 15.74 -0.20 -6.41
C VAL A 129 15.89 -1.24 -7.52
N VAL A 130 14.78 -1.65 -8.14
CA VAL A 130 14.79 -2.56 -9.28
C VAL A 130 14.62 -1.77 -10.57
N TYR A 131 15.58 -1.84 -11.46
CA TYR A 131 15.65 -1.01 -12.68
C TYR A 131 16.34 -1.75 -13.84
N GLU A 132 16.17 -1.25 -15.04
CA GLU A 132 16.81 -1.71 -16.28
C GLU A 132 17.26 -0.50 -17.11
N PRO A 133 18.46 -0.55 -17.75
CA PRO A 133 19.49 -1.59 -17.70
C PRO A 133 20.34 -1.52 -16.44
N ILE A 134 21.09 -2.57 -16.16
CA ILE A 134 22.05 -2.62 -15.03
C ILE A 134 23.04 -1.45 -15.14
N GLY A 135 23.32 -0.79 -14.01
CA GLY A 135 24.22 0.37 -13.93
C GLY A 135 23.54 1.72 -14.22
N ALA A 136 22.26 1.73 -14.60
CA ALA A 136 21.55 2.99 -14.87
C ALA A 136 21.34 3.82 -13.60
N TYR A 137 21.13 3.18 -12.45
CA TYR A 137 20.96 3.88 -11.18
C TYR A 137 22.25 4.59 -10.73
N GLU A 138 23.37 3.91 -10.79
CA GLU A 138 24.70 4.45 -10.46
C GLU A 138 25.10 5.59 -11.39
N ARG A 139 24.73 5.48 -12.67
CA ARG A 139 24.92 6.56 -13.64
C ARG A 139 24.08 7.78 -13.30
N MET A 140 22.79 7.59 -12.95
CA MET A 140 21.91 8.68 -12.53
C MET A 140 22.46 9.45 -11.33
N GLN A 141 23.10 8.76 -10.39
CA GLN A 141 23.71 9.42 -9.22
C GLN A 141 24.94 10.29 -9.59
N LYS A 142 25.66 9.95 -10.66
CA LYS A 142 26.91 10.59 -11.05
C LYS A 142 26.78 11.56 -12.22
N GLU A 143 25.94 11.22 -13.19
CA GLU A 143 25.80 11.98 -14.44
C GLU A 143 24.67 13.02 -14.31
N PRO A 144 24.94 14.32 -14.52
CA PRO A 144 23.90 15.34 -14.55
C PRO A 144 22.97 15.14 -15.75
N ASN A 145 21.77 15.73 -15.67
CA ASN A 145 20.77 15.65 -16.74
C ASN A 145 20.36 14.23 -17.14
N THR A 146 20.42 13.29 -16.18
CA THR A 146 19.94 11.92 -16.37
C THR A 146 18.77 11.64 -15.44
N ILE A 147 17.83 10.80 -15.90
CA ILE A 147 16.62 10.47 -15.19
C ILE A 147 16.22 9.01 -15.41
N LEU A 148 15.72 8.38 -14.39
CA LEU A 148 15.04 7.09 -14.48
C LEU A 148 13.53 7.33 -14.39
N ILE A 149 12.75 6.67 -15.25
CA ILE A 149 11.29 6.80 -15.26
C ILE A 149 10.64 5.46 -14.91
N ASN A 150 9.44 5.49 -14.34
CA ASN A 150 8.72 4.23 -14.09
C ASN A 150 8.06 3.71 -15.38
N GLU A 151 7.65 2.45 -15.37
CA GLU A 151 7.04 1.80 -16.54
C GLU A 151 5.75 2.50 -17.00
N SER A 152 4.95 3.03 -16.09
CA SER A 152 3.72 3.75 -16.41
C SER A 152 4.03 4.99 -17.24
N LEU A 153 4.97 5.82 -16.78
CA LEU A 153 5.38 7.04 -17.47
C LEU A 153 5.99 6.74 -18.85
N SER A 154 6.82 5.69 -18.96
CA SER A 154 7.38 5.22 -20.23
C SER A 154 6.28 4.86 -21.23
N LYS A 155 5.26 4.10 -20.80
CA LYS A 155 4.13 3.69 -21.64
C LYS A 155 3.25 4.87 -22.05
N ASN A 156 2.89 5.74 -21.10
CA ASN A 156 1.96 6.85 -21.31
C ASN A 156 2.54 7.90 -22.26
N LEU A 157 3.82 8.20 -22.15
CA LEU A 157 4.52 9.13 -23.03
C LEU A 157 5.13 8.46 -24.27
N ASN A 158 5.14 7.13 -24.33
CA ASN A 158 5.82 6.34 -25.37
C ASN A 158 7.30 6.70 -25.50
N ILE A 159 8.00 6.78 -24.36
CA ILE A 159 9.42 7.11 -24.27
C ILE A 159 10.24 5.84 -24.07
N LYS A 160 11.36 5.75 -24.79
CA LYS A 160 12.34 4.68 -24.68
C LYS A 160 13.62 5.15 -23.98
N ILE A 161 14.41 4.20 -23.54
CA ILE A 161 15.75 4.46 -23.00
C ILE A 161 16.60 5.18 -24.06
N ASN A 162 17.41 6.15 -23.62
CA ASN A 162 18.23 7.07 -24.40
C ASN A 162 17.45 8.16 -25.17
N GLU A 163 16.12 8.27 -24.97
CA GLU A 163 15.37 9.42 -25.49
C GLU A 163 15.47 10.61 -24.52
N LEU A 164 15.34 11.81 -25.09
CA LEU A 164 15.33 13.06 -24.32
C LEU A 164 13.93 13.40 -23.87
N VAL A 165 13.82 13.85 -22.63
CA VAL A 165 12.61 14.43 -22.05
C VAL A 165 12.90 15.83 -21.57
N LYS A 166 11.91 16.70 -21.65
CA LYS A 166 11.99 18.06 -21.13
C LYS A 166 11.29 18.13 -19.78
N VAL A 167 12.03 18.56 -18.77
CA VAL A 167 11.51 18.84 -17.42
C VAL A 167 11.66 20.35 -17.21
N GLN A 168 10.55 21.07 -17.10
CA GLN A 168 10.54 22.54 -17.18
C GLN A 168 11.25 23.00 -18.47
N ASP A 169 12.36 23.75 -18.34
CA ASP A 169 13.14 24.23 -19.48
C ASP A 169 14.45 23.47 -19.72
N GLN A 170 14.69 22.38 -19.01
CA GLN A 170 15.90 21.57 -19.10
C GLN A 170 15.62 20.21 -19.75
N ASN A 171 16.58 19.74 -20.56
CA ASN A 171 16.52 18.43 -21.19
C ASN A 171 17.24 17.40 -20.31
N PHE A 172 16.58 16.26 -20.13
CA PHE A 172 17.12 15.10 -19.42
C PHE A 172 17.13 13.89 -20.34
N THR A 173 18.14 13.04 -20.21
CA THR A 173 18.21 11.76 -20.90
C THR A 173 17.59 10.68 -20.03
N VAL A 174 16.63 9.94 -20.55
CA VAL A 174 16.08 8.76 -19.89
C VAL A 174 17.08 7.62 -20.01
N ILE A 175 17.77 7.27 -18.94
CA ILE A 175 18.83 6.25 -18.95
C ILE A 175 18.39 4.88 -18.48
N GLY A 176 17.15 4.77 -17.97
CA GLY A 176 16.61 3.49 -17.55
C GLY A 176 15.15 3.57 -17.10
N ILE A 177 14.58 2.39 -16.91
CA ILE A 177 13.20 2.20 -16.46
C ILE A 177 13.21 1.53 -15.09
N ILE A 178 12.49 2.12 -14.15
CA ILE A 178 12.32 1.60 -12.79
C ILE A 178 11.12 0.67 -12.77
N LYS A 179 11.32 -0.53 -12.21
CA LYS A 179 10.26 -1.52 -11.96
C LYS A 179 9.69 -1.40 -10.55
N SER A 180 10.56 -1.19 -9.55
CA SER A 180 10.12 -0.95 -8.18
C SER A 180 11.17 -0.18 -7.38
N VAL A 181 10.68 0.53 -6.37
CA VAL A 181 11.49 1.15 -5.30
C VAL A 181 10.91 0.72 -3.95
N PRO A 182 11.73 0.66 -2.89
CA PRO A 182 11.28 0.12 -1.60
C PRO A 182 10.27 1.01 -0.88
N ASP A 183 10.46 2.33 -0.95
CA ASP A 183 9.72 3.37 -0.20
C ASP A 183 8.49 3.91 -0.93
N VAL A 184 7.84 3.06 -1.72
CA VAL A 184 6.60 3.44 -2.40
C VAL A 184 5.42 3.28 -1.44
N SER A 185 5.06 4.34 -0.76
CA SER A 185 3.86 4.38 0.06
C SER A 185 2.65 4.93 -0.71
N GLY A 186 1.55 4.16 -0.73
CA GLY A 186 0.25 4.62 -1.19
C GLY A 186 0.06 4.69 -2.71
N PHE A 187 -0.78 5.62 -3.15
CA PHE A 187 -1.17 5.83 -4.56
C PHE A 187 -0.01 6.16 -5.51
N VAL A 188 1.15 6.53 -4.98
CA VAL A 188 2.36 6.84 -5.75
C VAL A 188 2.87 5.61 -6.50
N ALA A 189 2.60 4.40 -5.99
CA ALA A 189 2.97 3.16 -6.66
C ALA A 189 2.33 3.00 -8.05
N PHE A 190 1.18 3.63 -8.27
CA PHE A 190 0.37 3.46 -9.49
C PHE A 190 0.41 4.68 -10.42
N GLY A 191 1.02 5.80 -10.01
CA GLY A 191 1.10 7.02 -10.81
C GLY A 191 2.33 7.09 -11.72
N ASP A 192 2.41 8.20 -12.46
CA ASP A 192 3.56 8.54 -13.29
C ASP A 192 4.61 9.27 -12.44
N TRP A 193 5.79 8.69 -12.31
CA TRP A 193 6.88 9.26 -11.52
C TRP A 193 8.26 8.92 -12.09
N ALA A 194 9.23 9.70 -11.66
CA ALA A 194 10.61 9.57 -12.08
C ALA A 194 11.56 9.73 -10.90
N LEU A 195 12.76 9.18 -11.02
CA LEU A 195 13.85 9.27 -10.06
C LEU A 195 15.02 10.00 -10.69
N ALA A 196 15.63 10.91 -9.95
CA ALA A 196 16.77 11.69 -10.42
C ALA A 196 17.81 11.86 -9.30
N GLY A 197 19.04 12.17 -9.66
CA GLY A 197 20.08 12.47 -8.70
C GLY A 197 19.89 13.84 -8.05
N LYS A 198 20.53 14.06 -6.91
CA LYS A 198 20.46 15.30 -6.10
C LYS A 198 20.78 16.57 -6.91
N GLN A 199 21.72 16.49 -7.87
CA GLN A 199 22.11 17.60 -8.73
C GLN A 199 20.98 18.18 -9.60
N THR A 200 19.90 17.43 -9.78
CA THR A 200 18.73 17.86 -10.56
C THR A 200 18.09 19.13 -10.00
N LEU A 201 18.11 19.30 -8.68
CA LEU A 201 17.53 20.49 -8.02
C LEU A 201 18.28 21.78 -8.41
N GLU A 202 19.59 21.72 -8.53
CA GLU A 202 20.42 22.83 -8.94
C GLU A 202 20.22 23.16 -10.43
N ILE A 203 20.16 22.12 -11.26
CA ILE A 203 19.93 22.22 -12.71
C ILE A 203 18.58 22.88 -12.99
N LEU A 204 17.54 22.50 -12.26
CA LEU A 204 16.19 23.06 -12.38
C LEU A 204 15.99 24.37 -11.60
N LYS A 205 17.02 24.85 -10.88
CA LYS A 205 17.00 26.07 -10.05
C LYS A 205 15.85 26.07 -9.03
N LEU A 206 15.54 24.90 -8.47
CA LEU A 206 14.43 24.72 -7.53
C LEU A 206 14.80 25.09 -6.08
N ASN A 207 16.04 25.44 -5.79
CA ASN A 207 16.52 25.81 -4.46
C ASN A 207 16.05 27.22 -4.01
N GLY A 208 15.16 27.89 -4.78
CA GLY A 208 14.66 29.21 -4.52
C GLY A 208 13.43 29.28 -3.62
N ILE A 209 13.19 30.46 -3.05
CA ILE A 209 11.98 30.76 -2.26
C ILE A 209 10.75 30.60 -3.16
N GLY A 210 9.74 29.83 -2.69
CA GLY A 210 8.49 29.59 -3.41
C GLY A 210 8.41 28.26 -4.16
N SER A 211 9.45 27.46 -4.14
CA SER A 211 9.41 26.09 -4.70
C SER A 211 8.60 25.18 -3.77
N PHE A 212 7.61 24.47 -4.33
CA PHE A 212 6.81 23.50 -3.59
C PHE A 212 7.55 22.15 -3.54
N LEU A 213 8.58 22.08 -2.72
CA LEU A 213 9.41 20.89 -2.52
C LEU A 213 9.04 20.23 -1.20
N ASN A 214 8.81 18.93 -1.22
CA ASN A 214 8.68 18.12 -0.02
C ASN A 214 10.04 17.51 0.30
N TYR A 215 10.53 17.76 1.51
CA TYR A 215 11.81 17.25 2.00
C TYR A 215 11.55 16.11 2.97
N GLU A 216 12.07 14.95 2.63
CA GLU A 216 12.01 13.77 3.47
C GLU A 216 13.43 13.33 3.82
N TYR A 217 13.68 13.14 5.10
CA TYR A 217 14.93 12.60 5.59
C TYR A 217 14.67 11.22 6.19
N LYS A 218 15.16 10.19 5.50
CA LYS A 218 15.06 8.80 5.95
C LYS A 218 16.21 8.54 6.91
N VAL A 219 15.90 8.00 8.07
CA VAL A 219 16.85 7.75 9.15
C VAL A 219 16.99 6.25 9.35
N LYS A 220 18.23 5.75 9.39
CA LYS A 220 18.56 4.38 9.75
C LYS A 220 19.39 4.40 11.03
N PHE A 221 18.92 3.68 12.05
CA PHE A 221 19.61 3.53 13.32
C PHE A 221 20.80 2.58 13.17
N ASN A 222 21.79 2.69 14.06
CA ASN A 222 22.90 1.76 14.08
C ASN A 222 22.45 0.44 14.73
N GLU A 223 23.08 -0.67 14.37
CA GLU A 223 22.67 -2.01 14.80
C GLU A 223 22.73 -2.23 16.34
N ASN A 224 23.56 -1.46 17.03
CA ASN A 224 23.75 -1.57 18.49
C ASN A 224 22.84 -0.63 19.29
N ASP A 225 22.09 0.23 18.65
CA ASP A 225 21.24 1.21 19.31
C ASP A 225 19.88 0.59 19.68
N LYS A 226 19.34 1.02 20.81
CA LYS A 226 17.96 0.70 21.15
C LYS A 226 17.02 1.68 20.42
N PRO A 227 16.13 1.19 19.56
CA PRO A 227 15.27 2.05 18.76
C PRO A 227 14.53 3.09 19.60
N GLU A 228 13.96 2.68 20.72
CA GLU A 228 13.17 3.54 21.61
C GLU A 228 13.96 4.73 22.18
N GLU A 229 15.25 4.51 22.52
CA GLU A 229 16.13 5.59 23.04
C GLU A 229 16.47 6.60 21.93
N ILE A 230 16.68 6.13 20.70
CA ILE A 230 16.99 6.98 19.55
C ILE A 230 15.74 7.76 19.10
N GLU A 231 14.58 7.12 19.08
CA GLU A 231 13.31 7.77 18.76
C GLU A 231 13.02 8.91 19.73
N GLN A 232 13.11 8.66 21.05
CA GLN A 232 12.93 9.70 22.06
C GLN A 232 13.92 10.86 21.91
N ARG A 233 15.18 10.56 21.60
CA ARG A 233 16.20 11.59 21.36
C ARG A 233 15.85 12.44 20.12
N ILE A 234 15.38 11.84 19.06
CA ILE A 234 14.93 12.55 17.85
C ILE A 234 13.68 13.40 18.16
N GLU A 235 12.71 12.86 18.88
CA GLU A 235 11.53 13.61 19.30
C GLU A 235 11.89 14.84 20.15
N GLU A 236 12.88 14.73 21.04
CA GLU A 236 13.35 15.84 21.84
C GLU A 236 14.04 16.92 21.00
N ILE A 237 14.87 16.52 20.02
CA ILE A 237 15.53 17.43 19.08
C ILE A 237 14.50 18.24 18.28
N PHE A 238 13.41 17.64 17.85
CA PHE A 238 12.40 18.28 17.02
C PHE A 238 11.18 18.81 17.79
N LYS A 239 11.20 18.76 19.11
CA LYS A 239 10.05 19.11 19.97
C LYS A 239 9.48 20.50 19.70
N ASP A 240 10.35 21.48 19.42
CA ASP A 240 9.97 22.88 19.20
C ASP A 240 9.72 23.21 17.72
N ASP A 241 9.97 22.28 16.80
CA ASP A 241 9.74 22.47 15.38
C ASP A 241 8.34 21.99 14.97
N GLN A 242 7.38 22.91 14.95
CA GLN A 242 5.98 22.61 14.58
C GLN A 242 5.77 22.26 13.10
N LYS A 243 6.79 22.39 12.24
CA LYS A 243 6.70 22.15 10.80
C LYS A 243 7.08 20.71 10.42
N VAL A 244 7.74 20.01 11.32
CA VAL A 244 8.19 18.65 11.11
C VAL A 244 7.08 17.65 11.41
N LYS A 245 7.07 16.56 10.66
CA LYS A 245 6.29 15.36 10.97
C LYS A 245 7.24 14.18 11.06
N LEU A 246 7.29 13.57 12.23
CA LEU A 246 8.00 12.32 12.42
C LEU A 246 7.07 11.17 12.04
N ARG A 247 7.53 10.29 11.17
CA ARG A 247 6.79 9.10 10.75
C ARG A 247 7.59 7.85 11.12
N TYR A 248 6.88 6.89 11.66
CA TYR A 248 7.41 5.61 12.11
C TYR A 248 6.98 4.48 11.17
N PRO A 249 7.71 3.36 11.13
CA PRO A 249 7.40 2.23 10.26
C PRO A 249 5.97 1.70 10.40
N GLU A 250 5.44 1.65 11.63
CA GLU A 250 4.07 1.18 11.88
C GLU A 250 3.01 2.02 11.17
N ASN A 251 3.30 3.29 10.91
CA ASN A 251 2.41 4.24 10.25
C ASN A 251 2.71 4.42 8.76
N SER A 252 3.81 3.85 8.25
CA SER A 252 4.26 4.01 6.85
C SER A 252 3.21 3.57 5.83
N ALA A 253 2.55 2.46 6.11
CA ALA A 253 1.50 1.89 5.27
C ALA A 253 0.08 2.29 5.70
N SER A 254 -0.10 3.35 6.50
CA SER A 254 -1.40 3.73 7.07
C SER A 254 -2.48 3.96 6.01
N GLY A 255 -2.13 4.53 4.87
CA GLY A 255 -3.04 4.69 3.72
C GLY A 255 -3.48 3.35 3.14
N ILE A 256 -2.54 2.45 2.91
CA ILE A 256 -2.81 1.09 2.40
C ILE A 256 -3.60 0.28 3.42
N LYS A 257 -3.20 0.31 4.70
CA LYS A 257 -3.93 -0.34 5.81
C LYS A 257 -5.38 0.13 5.88
N ARG A 258 -5.63 1.44 5.68
CA ARG A 258 -6.99 2.00 5.66
C ARG A 258 -7.80 1.47 4.47
N ILE A 259 -7.23 1.39 3.29
CA ILE A 259 -7.89 0.84 2.10
C ILE A 259 -8.23 -0.64 2.33
N ILE A 260 -7.29 -1.44 2.83
CA ILE A 260 -7.52 -2.85 3.16
C ILE A 260 -8.64 -2.99 4.18
N ASN A 261 -8.62 -2.23 5.26
CA ASN A 261 -9.66 -2.27 6.30
C ASN A 261 -11.05 -1.90 5.75
N ASN A 262 -11.14 -0.82 4.96
CA ASN A 262 -12.42 -0.40 4.35
C ASN A 262 -12.95 -1.48 3.40
N PHE A 263 -12.08 -2.06 2.58
CA PHE A 263 -12.45 -3.12 1.64
C PHE A 263 -12.89 -4.39 2.37
N SER A 264 -12.18 -4.79 3.42
CA SER A 264 -12.52 -5.92 4.28
C SER A 264 -13.87 -5.72 4.98
N GLN A 265 -14.12 -4.52 5.53
CA GLN A 265 -15.42 -4.18 6.13
C GLN A 265 -16.56 -4.27 5.11
N PHE A 266 -16.35 -3.74 3.90
CA PHE A 266 -17.36 -3.82 2.84
C PHE A 266 -17.66 -5.27 2.46
N LEU A 267 -16.63 -6.09 2.24
CA LEU A 267 -16.81 -7.52 1.91
C LEU A 267 -17.46 -8.31 3.05
N SER A 268 -17.13 -7.98 4.29
CA SER A 268 -17.75 -8.58 5.48
C SER A 268 -19.24 -8.27 5.54
N LEU A 269 -19.65 -7.03 5.26
CA LEU A 269 -21.06 -6.64 5.20
C LEU A 269 -21.82 -7.40 4.11
N VAL A 270 -21.20 -7.55 2.92
CA VAL A 270 -21.78 -8.34 1.81
C VAL A 270 -21.94 -9.80 2.24
N SER A 271 -20.94 -10.38 2.88
CA SER A 271 -20.98 -11.78 3.34
C SER A 271 -22.04 -12.01 4.42
N ILE A 272 -22.18 -11.09 5.37
CA ILE A 272 -23.23 -11.14 6.41
C ILE A 272 -24.62 -11.03 5.78
N SER A 273 -24.78 -10.13 4.79
CA SER A 273 -26.04 -9.98 4.06
C SER A 273 -26.43 -11.25 3.31
N ALA A 274 -25.47 -11.89 2.64
CA ALA A 274 -25.69 -13.18 1.98
C ALA A 274 -26.07 -14.27 2.97
N MET A 275 -25.46 -14.29 4.15
CA MET A 275 -25.79 -15.24 5.24
C MET A 275 -27.21 -15.05 5.78
N LEU A 276 -27.66 -13.79 5.94
CA LEU A 276 -29.03 -13.47 6.34
C LEU A 276 -30.05 -13.95 5.28
N ILE A 277 -29.78 -13.72 4.00
CA ILE A 277 -30.66 -14.19 2.91
C ILE A 277 -30.74 -15.71 2.92
N ALA A 278 -29.61 -16.40 3.09
CA ALA A 278 -29.59 -17.84 3.20
C ALA A 278 -30.38 -18.32 4.44
N GLY A 279 -30.27 -17.63 5.58
CA GLY A 279 -31.03 -17.92 6.80
C GLY A 279 -32.55 -17.82 6.59
N ILE A 280 -33.00 -16.75 5.91
CA ILE A 280 -34.42 -16.58 5.53
C ILE A 280 -34.86 -17.70 4.60
N GLY A 281 -34.03 -18.11 3.65
CA GLY A 281 -34.29 -19.24 2.74
C GLY A 281 -34.48 -20.55 3.50
N ILE A 282 -33.66 -20.82 4.52
CA ILE A 282 -33.79 -21.97 5.41
C ILE A 282 -35.13 -21.92 6.17
N ALA A 283 -35.44 -20.79 6.80
CA ALA A 283 -36.64 -20.60 7.58
C ALA A 283 -37.90 -20.86 6.71
N ASN A 284 -37.97 -20.29 5.52
CA ASN A 284 -39.07 -20.49 4.57
C ASN A 284 -39.21 -21.95 4.12
N THR A 285 -38.09 -22.62 3.92
CA THR A 285 -38.10 -24.05 3.52
C THR A 285 -38.62 -24.93 4.67
N LEU A 286 -38.18 -24.67 5.90
CA LEU A 286 -38.67 -25.38 7.09
C LEU A 286 -40.16 -25.15 7.33
N LEU A 287 -40.62 -23.91 7.21
CA LEU A 287 -42.06 -23.57 7.33
C LEU A 287 -42.88 -24.30 6.27
N SER A 288 -42.43 -24.33 5.02
CA SER A 288 -43.11 -25.05 3.92
C SER A 288 -43.19 -26.56 4.16
N LEU A 289 -42.16 -27.13 4.78
CA LEU A 289 -42.16 -28.56 5.17
C LEU A 289 -43.13 -28.83 6.31
N LEU A 290 -43.16 -27.98 7.34
CA LEU A 290 -44.09 -28.13 8.49
C LEU A 290 -45.55 -28.05 8.04
N ILE A 291 -45.92 -27.07 7.22
CA ILE A 291 -47.28 -26.92 6.68
C ILE A 291 -47.71 -28.15 5.90
N LYS A 292 -46.83 -28.71 5.09
CA LYS A 292 -47.11 -29.93 4.33
C LYS A 292 -47.32 -31.19 5.18
N THR A 293 -46.65 -31.25 6.33
CA THR A 293 -46.81 -32.38 7.27
C THR A 293 -48.05 -32.27 8.13
N THR A 294 -48.52 -31.04 8.41
CA THR A 294 -49.71 -30.76 9.25
C THR A 294 -51.03 -30.91 8.45
N CYS A 295 -50.99 -30.75 7.12
CA CYS A 295 -52.14 -30.90 6.22
C CYS A 295 -52.32 -32.33 5.66
N ARG A 296 -51.65 -33.29 6.20
CA ARG A 296 -51.73 -34.72 5.86
C ARG A 296 -52.10 -35.55 7.08
#